data_df8a0c3df63e863c7ad6a90ea0f74f0b
#
_entry.id   df8a0c3df63e863c7ad6a90ea0f74f0b
#
_cell.length_a   1.000
_cell.length_b   1.000
_cell.length_c   1.000
_cell.angle_alpha   90.00
_cell.angle_beta   90.00
_cell.angle_gamma   90.00
#
_symmetry.space_group_name_H-M   'P 1'
#
loop_
_entity.id
_entity.type
_entity.pdbx_description
1 polymer ?
#
loop_
_entity_poly.entity_id
_entity_poly.type
_entity_poly.pdbx_seq_one_letter_code
_entity_poly.pdbx_strand_id
1 'polypeptide(L)'
;IALESIDSHTYQNYFGYILIDHDVDVKKGIKFVKKALEKEPNSIAYRDSLAWGYYKQHDCKKAKTIIEKLKDEIGLEDLEMKKHYDAIKECK
;
A
#
# COMPACT_ATOMS: atom_id res chain seq x y z
N ILE A 1 3.70 -14.99 20.96
CA ILE A 1 3.97 -13.61 20.70
C ILE A 1 3.81 -13.25 19.27
N ALA A 2 4.70 -13.78 18.46
CA ALA A 2 4.64 -13.50 17.04
C ALA A 2 3.32 -13.95 16.44
N LEU A 3 2.75 -15.03 16.98
CA LEU A 3 1.49 -15.54 16.48
C LEU A 3 0.36 -14.55 16.61
N GLU A 4 0.36 -13.79 17.68
CA GLU A 4 -0.66 -12.78 17.88
C GLU A 4 -0.57 -11.71 16.80
N SER A 5 0.64 -11.42 16.37
CA SER A 5 0.85 -10.40 15.36
C SER A 5 0.36 -10.84 13.98
N ILE A 6 0.31 -12.14 13.73
CA ILE A 6 -0.08 -12.63 12.42
C ILE A 6 -1.50 -12.23 12.06
N ASP A 7 -2.39 -12.19 13.06
CA ASP A 7 -3.78 -11.79 12.84
C ASP A 7 -3.97 -10.29 12.95
N SER A 8 -2.94 -9.56 13.36
CA SER A 8 -3.02 -8.12 13.49
C SER A 8 -3.00 -7.46 12.12
N HIS A 9 -3.92 -6.50 11.91
CA HIS A 9 -3.94 -5.78 10.64
C HIS A 9 -2.66 -4.99 10.42
N THR A 10 -2.06 -4.49 11.49
CA THR A 10 -0.79 -3.77 11.38
C THR A 10 0.29 -4.69 10.84
N TYR A 11 0.37 -5.90 11.39
CA TYR A 11 1.36 -6.86 10.94
C TYR A 11 1.10 -7.29 9.51
N GLN A 12 -0.16 -7.51 9.17
CA GLN A 12 -0.54 -7.91 7.82
C GLN A 12 -0.12 -6.87 6.79
N ASN A 13 -0.33 -5.60 7.10
CA ASN A 13 0.10 -4.53 6.20
C ASN A 13 1.62 -4.50 6.08
N TYR A 14 2.31 -4.61 7.21
CA TYR A 14 3.77 -4.55 7.20
C TYR A 14 4.36 -5.69 6.37
N PHE A 15 3.87 -6.89 6.60
CA PHE A 15 4.34 -8.06 5.87
C PHE A 15 4.00 -7.94 4.38
N GLY A 16 2.78 -7.50 4.09
CA GLY A 16 2.35 -7.30 2.72
C GLY A 16 3.21 -6.26 2.00
N TYR A 17 3.50 -5.17 2.69
CA TYR A 17 4.32 -4.11 2.11
C TYR A 17 5.72 -4.61 1.77
N ILE A 18 6.30 -5.42 2.66
CA ILE A 18 7.63 -5.98 2.39
C ILE A 18 7.62 -6.85 1.15
N LEU A 19 6.60 -7.70 1.02
CA LEU A 19 6.49 -8.55 -0.16
C LEU A 19 6.36 -7.74 -1.44
N ILE A 20 5.68 -6.61 -1.36
CA ILE A 20 5.50 -5.72 -2.50
C ILE A 20 6.78 -4.95 -2.82
N ASP A 21 7.32 -4.29 -1.82
CA ASP A 21 8.43 -3.37 -2.03
C ASP A 21 9.69 -4.09 -2.51
N HIS A 22 9.92 -5.28 -2.02
CA HIS A 22 11.09 -6.07 -2.42
C HIS A 22 10.81 -7.01 -3.58
N ASP A 23 9.66 -6.89 -4.20
CA ASP A 23 9.27 -7.71 -5.36
C ASP A 23 9.36 -9.20 -5.08
N VAL A 24 9.15 -9.61 -3.84
CA VAL A 24 9.18 -11.02 -3.47
C VAL A 24 7.93 -11.74 -3.97
N ASP A 25 6.76 -11.16 -3.69
CA ASP A 25 5.49 -11.72 -4.14
C ASP A 25 4.45 -10.61 -4.05
N VAL A 26 4.40 -9.80 -5.08
CA VAL A 26 3.54 -8.61 -5.09
C VAL A 26 2.07 -8.98 -4.93
N LYS A 27 1.64 -10.02 -5.62
CA LYS A 27 0.25 -10.45 -5.56
C LYS A 27 -0.15 -10.85 -4.14
N LYS A 28 0.69 -11.64 -3.49
CA LYS A 28 0.44 -12.06 -2.12
C LYS A 28 0.47 -10.88 -1.16
N GLY A 29 1.41 -9.95 -1.42
CA GLY A 29 1.50 -8.74 -0.61
C GLY A 29 0.23 -7.92 -0.66
N ILE A 30 -0.35 -7.77 -1.86
CA ILE A 30 -1.60 -7.05 -2.02
C ILE A 30 -2.71 -7.73 -1.23
N LYS A 31 -2.76 -9.05 -1.24
CA LYS A 31 -3.75 -9.78 -0.46
C LYS A 31 -3.67 -9.47 1.02
N PHE A 32 -2.45 -9.45 1.56
CA PHE A 32 -2.26 -9.12 2.98
C PHE A 32 -2.68 -7.69 3.28
N VAL A 33 -2.32 -6.75 2.41
CA VAL A 33 -2.69 -5.35 2.61
C VAL A 33 -4.21 -5.20 2.57
N LYS A 34 -4.88 -5.89 1.66
CA LYS A 34 -6.34 -5.85 1.58
C LYS A 34 -6.98 -6.39 2.83
N LYS A 35 -6.41 -7.43 3.42
CA LYS A 35 -6.90 -7.95 4.69
C LYS A 35 -6.78 -6.91 5.79
N ALA A 36 -5.66 -6.20 5.82
CA ALA A 36 -5.48 -5.14 6.81
C ALA A 36 -6.54 -4.05 6.61
N LEU A 37 -6.84 -3.72 5.35
CA LEU A 37 -7.84 -2.70 5.05
C LEU A 37 -9.25 -3.10 5.46
N GLU A 38 -9.52 -4.40 5.57
CA GLU A 38 -10.83 -4.83 6.08
C GLU A 38 -11.04 -4.36 7.52
N LYS A 39 -9.96 -4.27 8.28
CA LYS A 39 -10.03 -3.83 9.68
C LYS A 39 -9.96 -2.31 9.79
N GLU A 40 -9.20 -1.68 8.93
CA GLU A 40 -9.01 -0.22 8.96
C GLU A 40 -9.12 0.34 7.55
N PRO A 41 -10.35 0.44 7.02
CA PRO A 41 -10.54 0.83 5.61
C PRO A 41 -10.01 2.22 5.27
N ASN A 42 -9.91 3.09 6.24
CA ASN A 42 -9.48 4.46 6.01
C ASN A 42 -8.03 4.72 6.38
N SER A 43 -7.29 3.67 6.73
CA SER A 43 -5.89 3.83 7.10
C SER A 43 -5.09 4.37 5.93
N ILE A 44 -4.42 5.48 6.14
CA ILE A 44 -3.61 6.10 5.10
C ILE A 44 -2.43 5.20 4.75
N ALA A 45 -1.76 4.63 5.75
CA ALA A 45 -0.62 3.76 5.52
C ALA A 45 -1.00 2.52 4.70
N TYR A 46 -2.15 1.91 5.02
CA TYR A 46 -2.57 0.70 4.31
C TYR A 46 -2.98 1.02 2.87
N ARG A 47 -3.65 2.15 2.68
CA ARG A 47 -4.06 2.58 1.35
C ARG A 47 -2.85 2.90 0.49
N ASP A 48 -1.84 3.52 1.09
CA ASP A 48 -0.60 3.81 0.39
C ASP A 48 0.11 2.52 -0.01
N SER A 49 0.15 1.53 0.89
CA SER A 49 0.72 0.22 0.57
C SER A 49 0.00 -0.43 -0.60
N LEU A 50 -1.33 -0.32 -0.63
CA LEU A 50 -2.12 -0.90 -1.70
C LEU A 50 -1.81 -0.22 -3.04
N ALA A 51 -1.71 1.10 -3.04
CA ALA A 51 -1.36 1.84 -4.24
C ALA A 51 0.00 1.40 -4.77
N TRP A 52 0.95 1.21 -3.85
CA TRP A 52 2.28 0.77 -4.22
C TRP A 52 2.24 -0.63 -4.84
N GLY A 53 1.39 -1.51 -4.28
CA GLY A 53 1.20 -2.85 -4.83
C GLY A 53 0.68 -2.83 -6.25
N TYR A 54 -0.33 -2.02 -6.51
CA TYR A 54 -0.88 -1.90 -7.86
C TYR A 54 0.16 -1.32 -8.82
N TYR A 55 0.95 -0.36 -8.35
CA TYR A 55 2.02 0.19 -9.16
C TYR A 55 3.01 -0.90 -9.57
N LYS A 56 3.41 -1.75 -8.63
CA LYS A 56 4.34 -2.83 -8.92
C LYS A 56 3.76 -3.86 -9.89
N GLN A 57 2.43 -3.98 -9.92
CA GLN A 57 1.75 -4.86 -10.87
C GLN A 57 1.50 -4.17 -12.21
N HIS A 58 1.94 -2.94 -12.35
CA HIS A 58 1.70 -2.13 -13.55
C HIS A 58 0.23 -1.79 -13.76
N ASP A 59 -0.55 -1.85 -12.70
CA ASP A 59 -1.94 -1.40 -12.76
C ASP A 59 -1.98 0.07 -12.41
N CYS A 60 -1.55 0.87 -13.37
CA CYS A 60 -1.37 2.30 -13.17
C CYS A 60 -2.66 3.01 -12.81
N LYS A 61 -3.76 2.59 -13.42
CA LYS A 61 -5.04 3.23 -13.18
C LYS A 61 -5.46 3.11 -11.72
N LYS A 62 -5.41 1.90 -11.18
CA LYS A 62 -5.78 1.69 -9.78
C LYS A 62 -4.84 2.39 -8.84
N ALA A 63 -3.53 2.31 -9.13
CA ALA A 63 -2.54 2.97 -8.29
C ALA A 63 -2.76 4.48 -8.25
N LYS A 64 -2.99 5.09 -9.41
CA LYS A 64 -3.21 6.53 -9.48
C LYS A 64 -4.47 6.97 -8.75
N THR A 65 -5.53 6.20 -8.89
CA THR A 65 -6.79 6.52 -8.23
C THR A 65 -6.60 6.61 -6.72
N ILE A 66 -5.88 5.65 -6.15
CA ILE A 66 -5.67 5.62 -4.70
C ILE A 66 -4.74 6.74 -4.25
N ILE A 67 -3.61 6.90 -4.93
CA ILE A 67 -2.60 7.84 -4.47
C ILE A 67 -3.05 9.30 -4.64
N GLU A 68 -3.82 9.59 -5.69
CA GLU A 68 -4.34 10.94 -5.89
C GLU A 68 -5.32 11.30 -4.79
N LYS A 69 -6.17 10.35 -4.40
CA LYS A 69 -7.12 10.59 -3.35
C LYS A 69 -6.41 10.82 -2.01
N LEU A 70 -5.36 10.06 -1.74
CA LEU A 70 -4.57 10.26 -0.53
C LEU A 70 -3.93 11.64 -0.52
N LYS A 71 -3.39 12.05 -1.65
CA LYS A 71 -2.78 13.36 -1.76
C LYS A 71 -3.79 14.46 -1.46
N ASP A 72 -5.00 14.31 -1.99
CA ASP A 72 -6.05 15.30 -1.77
C ASP A 72 -6.48 15.36 -0.31
N GLU A 73 -6.42 14.23 0.40
CA GLU A 73 -6.84 14.18 1.80
C GLU A 73 -5.78 14.73 2.76
N ILE A 74 -4.50 14.41 2.53
CA ILE A 74 -3.47 14.72 3.50
C ILE A 74 -2.23 15.43 2.95
N GLY A 75 -2.18 15.68 1.66
CA GLY A 75 -1.01 16.31 1.05
C GLY A 75 0.14 15.34 0.89
N LEU A 76 1.34 15.89 0.63
CA LEU A 76 2.52 15.07 0.34
C LEU A 76 3.67 15.35 1.31
N GLU A 77 3.35 15.59 2.57
CA GLU A 77 4.39 15.86 3.57
C GLU A 77 5.11 14.60 4.03
N ASP A 78 4.44 13.45 3.94
CA ASP A 78 5.06 12.18 4.29
C ASP A 78 6.02 11.80 3.17
N LEU A 79 7.30 11.64 3.50
CA LEU A 79 8.33 11.38 2.49
C LEU A 79 8.14 10.06 1.78
N GLU A 80 7.69 9.04 2.50
CA GLU A 80 7.46 7.73 1.91
C GLU A 80 6.33 7.81 0.88
N MET A 81 5.24 8.43 1.28
CA MET A 81 4.09 8.58 0.39
C MET A 81 4.43 9.44 -0.83
N LYS A 82 5.23 10.50 -0.62
CA LYS A 82 5.64 11.33 -1.73
C LYS A 82 6.47 10.55 -2.74
N LYS A 83 7.34 9.69 -2.25
CA LYS A 83 8.13 8.81 -3.11
C LYS A 83 7.21 7.94 -3.96
N HIS A 84 6.21 7.35 -3.33
CA HIS A 84 5.26 6.50 -4.05
C HIS A 84 4.46 7.33 -5.05
N TYR A 85 4.04 8.51 -4.63
CA TYR A 85 3.28 9.40 -5.50
C TYR A 85 4.09 9.76 -6.75
N ASP A 86 5.35 10.16 -6.57
CA ASP A 86 6.20 10.56 -7.68
C ASP A 86 6.41 9.41 -8.68
N ALA A 87 6.57 8.19 -8.18
CA ALA A 87 6.73 7.04 -9.05
C ALA A 87 5.42 6.70 -9.77
N ILE A 88 4.32 6.71 -9.03
CA ILE A 88 3.02 6.32 -9.59
C ILE A 88 2.54 7.30 -10.65
N LYS A 89 2.75 8.59 -10.46
CA LYS A 89 2.26 9.55 -11.43
C LYS A 89 2.96 9.40 -12.78
N GLU A 90 4.15 8.84 -12.80
CA GLU A 90 4.87 8.58 -14.05
C GLU A 90 4.51 7.25 -14.67
N CYS A 91 3.68 6.48 -14.00
CA CYS A 91 3.27 5.16 -14.47
C CYS A 91 2.38 5.28 -15.70
N LYS A 92 2.64 4.43 -16.67
CA LYS A 92 1.86 4.41 -17.92
C LYS A 92 1.18 3.05 -18.10
#